data_76a775500328d9fd476d7607f4d4801a
#
_entry.id   76a775500328d9fd476d7607f4d4801a
#
_cell.length_a   1.000
_cell.length_b   1.000
_cell.length_c   1.000
_cell.angle_alpha   90.00
_cell.angle_beta   90.00
_cell.angle_gamma   90.00
#
_symmetry.space_group_name_H-M   'P 1'
#
loop_
_entity.id
_entity.type
_entity.pdbx_description
1 polymer ?
#
loop_
_entity_poly.entity_id
_entity_poly.type
_entity_poly.pdbx_seq_one_letter_code
_entity_poly.pdbx_strand_id
1 'polypeptide(L)'
;YGNYKAKISIDYLDSLNSRSNGKLILVTAITPTPAGEGKTTTTVGLGDGLNKLGKKATICIREPSLGPCFGMKGGAAGGGYSQVIPMEDINLHFTGDFHAIGIAHNLLCAMVDNHIYWGNSLNIDTRRISIRRALDMNERSLREIVSSLGGVANGYPRSDGFDITVASEVMAIFCLSSSLSELTERLGRIVVGYTRERDPITASMISANDAMAVLLKDALMPNIVQTLEGSPALVHGGPFANIAHGCNSIIATKAALKLSDYVITEAGFGADLGAEKFFNIKCRQLDTKPSVAVVVATVRALKMHGGIEKDQLSKENIDAVRLGCSNLIQHIENISKFGVPVVVCVNKFTKDTENEIAEIGKVLLENGVDAKVILSNHWAKGGEGILDLSNEIIE
;
A
#
# COMPACT_ATOMS: atom_id res chain seq x y z
N TYR A 1 15.12 -16.43 1.38
CA TYR A 1 13.93 -17.14 1.85
C TYR A 1 13.40 -18.10 0.78
N GLY A 2 13.72 -19.37 0.90
CA GLY A 2 13.36 -20.34 -0.12
C GLY A 2 14.11 -20.09 -1.44
N ASN A 3 13.52 -20.52 -2.57
CA ASN A 3 14.18 -20.50 -3.86
C ASN A 3 13.94 -19.21 -4.69
N TYR A 4 12.93 -18.42 -4.34
CA TYR A 4 12.42 -17.35 -5.20
C TYR A 4 12.28 -15.99 -4.51
N LYS A 5 12.64 -15.90 -3.22
CA LYS A 5 12.50 -14.71 -2.39
C LYS A 5 13.82 -14.38 -1.71
N ALA A 6 14.17 -13.12 -1.60
CA ALA A 6 15.34 -12.69 -0.85
C ALA A 6 15.02 -11.40 -0.07
N LYS A 7 15.84 -11.12 0.95
CA LYS A 7 15.83 -9.83 1.64
C LYS A 7 17.09 -9.05 1.29
N ILE A 8 16.97 -7.73 1.22
CA ILE A 8 18.09 -6.82 1.02
C ILE A 8 18.54 -6.34 2.39
N SER A 9 19.81 -6.59 2.75
CA SER A 9 20.33 -6.18 4.05
C SER A 9 20.40 -4.66 4.21
N ILE A 10 20.19 -4.18 5.43
CA ILE A 10 20.27 -2.75 5.75
C ILE A 10 21.69 -2.21 5.48
N ASP A 11 22.73 -2.95 5.84
CA ASP A 11 24.12 -2.54 5.58
C ASP A 11 24.39 -2.31 4.09
N TYR A 12 23.83 -3.16 3.21
CA TYR A 12 23.92 -2.93 1.78
C TYR A 12 23.18 -1.67 1.35
N LEU A 13 21.97 -1.43 1.89
CA LEU A 13 21.20 -0.23 1.59
C LEU A 13 21.95 1.05 2.03
N ASP A 14 22.58 1.02 3.18
CA ASP A 14 23.40 2.14 3.67
C ASP A 14 24.61 2.42 2.76
N SER A 15 25.20 1.38 2.17
CA SER A 15 26.28 1.53 1.19
C SER A 15 25.86 2.25 -0.09
N LEU A 16 24.55 2.31 -0.37
CA LEU A 16 24.00 2.97 -1.57
C LEU A 16 23.72 4.47 -1.38
N ASN A 17 23.87 5.01 -0.17
CA ASN A 17 23.50 6.40 0.14
C ASN A 17 24.16 7.46 -0.74
N SER A 18 25.38 7.20 -1.25
CA SER A 18 26.10 8.10 -2.15
C SER A 18 25.59 8.12 -3.60
N ARG A 19 24.76 7.16 -4.00
CA ARG A 19 24.21 7.10 -5.36
C ARG A 19 23.11 8.15 -5.56
N SER A 20 22.99 8.67 -6.77
CA SER A 20 21.86 9.52 -7.17
C SER A 20 20.57 8.73 -7.16
N ASN A 21 19.45 9.43 -6.92
CA ASN A 21 18.12 8.84 -7.02
C ASN A 21 17.69 8.71 -8.48
N GLY A 22 17.00 7.62 -8.80
CA GLY A 22 16.20 7.49 -10.02
C GLY A 22 14.91 8.31 -9.94
N LYS A 23 14.14 8.30 -11.04
CA LYS A 23 12.85 8.98 -11.15
C LYS A 23 11.74 8.13 -10.52
N LEU A 24 10.94 8.75 -9.65
CA LEU A 24 9.80 8.11 -9.00
C LEU A 24 8.53 8.28 -9.85
N ILE A 25 7.81 7.21 -10.10
CA ILE A 25 6.54 7.18 -10.83
C ILE A 25 5.46 6.69 -9.89
N LEU A 26 4.40 7.48 -9.72
CA LEU A 26 3.24 7.09 -8.91
C LEU A 26 2.14 6.56 -9.80
N VAL A 27 1.69 5.34 -9.55
CA VAL A 27 0.46 4.77 -10.12
C VAL A 27 -0.67 4.90 -9.12
N THR A 28 -1.72 5.58 -9.51
CA THR A 28 -2.97 5.74 -8.76
C THR A 28 -4.17 5.46 -9.67
N ALA A 29 -5.38 5.72 -9.24
CA ALA A 29 -6.57 5.49 -10.07
C ALA A 29 -7.70 6.46 -9.74
N ILE A 30 -8.71 6.44 -10.58
CA ILE A 30 -10.04 7.01 -10.28
C ILE A 30 -10.65 6.35 -9.04
N THR A 31 -11.76 6.87 -8.54
CA THR A 31 -12.47 6.30 -7.39
C THR A 31 -12.75 4.80 -7.59
N PRO A 32 -12.40 3.94 -6.61
CA PRO A 32 -12.50 2.49 -6.74
C PRO A 32 -13.93 2.02 -6.98
N THR A 33 -14.07 1.03 -7.85
CA THR A 33 -15.34 0.33 -8.11
C THR A 33 -15.23 -1.16 -7.73
N PRO A 34 -16.33 -1.87 -7.54
CA PRO A 34 -16.30 -3.32 -7.32
C PRO A 34 -15.67 -4.13 -8.45
N ALA A 35 -15.52 -3.53 -9.63
CA ALA A 35 -14.86 -4.18 -10.78
C ALA A 35 -13.34 -4.13 -10.69
N GLY A 36 -12.78 -3.22 -9.90
CA GLY A 36 -11.35 -2.93 -9.80
C GLY A 36 -10.81 -2.17 -11.02
N GLU A 37 -9.83 -1.30 -10.82
CA GLU A 37 -9.23 -0.47 -11.88
C GLU A 37 -7.92 -1.06 -12.42
N GLY A 38 -7.29 -1.98 -11.67
CA GLY A 38 -6.06 -2.65 -12.09
C GLY A 38 -4.78 -1.86 -11.81
N LYS A 39 -4.74 -1.07 -10.72
CA LYS A 39 -3.52 -0.33 -10.32
C LYS A 39 -2.27 -1.19 -10.24
N THR A 40 -2.32 -2.29 -9.46
CA THR A 40 -1.17 -3.17 -9.26
C THR A 40 -0.74 -3.80 -10.58
N THR A 41 -1.69 -4.24 -11.40
CA THR A 41 -1.41 -4.80 -12.74
C THR A 41 -0.72 -3.77 -13.63
N THR A 42 -1.18 -2.51 -13.60
CA THR A 42 -0.55 -1.40 -14.33
C THR A 42 0.84 -1.08 -13.78
N THR A 43 1.03 -1.08 -12.46
CA THR A 43 2.33 -0.85 -11.81
C THR A 43 3.36 -1.89 -12.23
N VAL A 44 2.96 -3.16 -12.24
CA VAL A 44 3.81 -4.28 -12.67
C VAL A 44 4.09 -4.19 -14.17
N GLY A 45 3.04 -4.04 -14.99
CA GLY A 45 3.19 -3.95 -16.43
C GLY A 45 4.07 -2.78 -16.87
N LEU A 46 3.96 -1.62 -16.21
CA LEU A 46 4.79 -0.45 -16.51
C LEU A 46 6.27 -0.70 -16.18
N GLY A 47 6.55 -1.40 -15.07
CA GLY A 47 7.91 -1.84 -14.74
C GLY A 47 8.49 -2.76 -15.81
N ASP A 48 7.70 -3.74 -16.26
CA ASP A 48 8.10 -4.65 -17.35
C ASP A 48 8.28 -3.90 -18.67
N GLY A 49 7.37 -2.97 -19.01
CA GLY A 49 7.45 -2.16 -20.24
C GLY A 49 8.71 -1.28 -20.29
N LEU A 50 9.04 -0.60 -19.18
CA LEU A 50 10.27 0.20 -19.10
C LEU A 50 11.53 -0.66 -19.21
N ASN A 51 11.57 -1.83 -18.57
CA ASN A 51 12.70 -2.76 -18.68
C ASN A 51 12.83 -3.32 -20.13
N LYS A 52 11.72 -3.57 -20.83
CA LYS A 52 11.71 -3.94 -22.25
C LYS A 52 12.31 -2.88 -23.16
N LEU A 53 12.12 -1.60 -22.81
CA LEU A 53 12.73 -0.47 -23.52
C LEU A 53 14.20 -0.24 -23.09
N GLY A 54 14.81 -1.17 -22.36
CA GLY A 54 16.21 -1.10 -21.94
C GLY A 54 16.48 -0.13 -20.80
N LYS A 55 15.44 0.33 -20.09
CA LYS A 55 15.60 1.15 -18.88
C LYS A 55 15.78 0.26 -17.66
N LYS A 56 16.47 0.77 -16.63
CA LYS A 56 16.58 0.08 -15.34
C LYS A 56 15.40 0.50 -14.47
N ALA A 57 14.35 -0.30 -14.44
CA ALA A 57 13.15 -0.03 -13.67
C ALA A 57 12.96 -1.05 -12.56
N THR A 58 12.57 -0.59 -11.36
CA THR A 58 12.20 -1.43 -10.21
C THR A 58 10.78 -1.10 -9.75
N ILE A 59 10.01 -2.13 -9.47
CA ILE A 59 8.64 -2.05 -8.98
C ILE A 59 8.66 -2.05 -7.46
N CYS A 60 7.84 -1.20 -6.83
CA CYS A 60 7.66 -1.14 -5.38
C CYS A 60 6.19 -1.26 -5.03
N ILE A 61 5.78 -2.38 -4.45
CA ILE A 61 4.39 -2.66 -4.08
C ILE A 61 4.27 -3.07 -2.61
N ARG A 62 3.03 -3.04 -2.11
CA ARG A 62 2.72 -3.53 -0.77
C ARG A 62 2.64 -5.05 -0.77
N GLU A 63 3.02 -5.65 0.36
CA GLU A 63 2.65 -7.01 0.68
C GLU A 63 1.15 -7.07 0.99
N PRO A 64 0.39 -8.03 0.44
CA PRO A 64 -1.03 -8.15 0.71
C PRO A 64 -1.30 -8.75 2.11
N SER A 65 -2.36 -8.27 2.77
CA SER A 65 -2.89 -8.87 3.99
C SER A 65 -3.60 -10.19 3.69
N LEU A 66 -3.44 -11.17 4.55
CA LEU A 66 -4.02 -12.51 4.42
C LEU A 66 -5.56 -12.47 4.43
N GLY A 67 -6.15 -11.67 5.31
CA GLY A 67 -7.60 -11.53 5.40
C GLY A 67 -8.27 -11.15 4.07
N PRO A 68 -7.90 -10.06 3.41
CA PRO A 68 -8.40 -9.69 2.08
C PRO A 68 -8.10 -10.71 0.98
N CYS A 69 -6.99 -11.46 1.05
CA CYS A 69 -6.70 -12.52 0.08
C CYS A 69 -7.75 -13.63 0.07
N PHE A 70 -8.25 -14.01 1.24
CA PHE A 70 -9.37 -14.95 1.39
C PHE A 70 -10.74 -14.29 1.30
N GLY A 71 -10.80 -12.96 1.16
CA GLY A 71 -12.03 -12.19 1.08
C GLY A 71 -12.38 -11.77 -0.36
N MET A 72 -13.09 -10.66 -0.48
CA MET A 72 -13.61 -10.15 -1.76
C MET A 72 -12.54 -9.57 -2.69
N LYS A 73 -11.38 -9.17 -2.18
CA LYS A 73 -10.32 -8.49 -2.97
C LYS A 73 -9.39 -9.46 -3.68
N GLY A 74 -9.22 -10.68 -3.16
CA GLY A 74 -8.15 -11.57 -3.62
C GLY A 74 -6.75 -11.02 -3.32
N GLY A 75 -5.73 -11.52 -4.03
CA GLY A 75 -4.33 -11.14 -3.84
C GLY A 75 -3.95 -9.80 -4.47
N ALA A 76 -2.72 -9.35 -4.21
CA ALA A 76 -2.18 -8.07 -4.67
C ALA A 76 -0.82 -8.23 -5.40
N ALA A 77 -0.63 -9.31 -6.14
CA ALA A 77 0.58 -9.60 -6.93
C ALA A 77 0.47 -9.18 -8.41
N GLY A 78 -0.57 -8.44 -8.78
CA GLY A 78 -0.91 -8.17 -10.19
C GLY A 78 -1.85 -9.23 -10.78
N GLY A 79 -1.85 -9.38 -12.10
CA GLY A 79 -2.72 -10.36 -12.78
C GLY A 79 -2.40 -10.49 -14.25
N GLY A 80 -2.86 -11.60 -14.86
CA GLY A 80 -2.52 -11.92 -16.22
C GLY A 80 -1.01 -12.08 -16.42
N TYR A 81 -0.48 -11.50 -17.46
CA TYR A 81 0.97 -11.48 -17.72
C TYR A 81 1.72 -10.40 -16.92
N SER A 82 1.03 -9.41 -16.34
CA SER A 82 1.63 -8.38 -15.47
C SER A 82 1.53 -8.81 -14.00
N GLN A 83 2.37 -9.72 -13.59
CA GLN A 83 2.31 -10.38 -12.29
C GLN A 83 3.69 -10.54 -11.66
N VAL A 84 3.76 -10.32 -10.34
CA VAL A 84 4.92 -10.61 -9.49
C VAL A 84 4.86 -12.05 -9.00
N ILE A 85 5.98 -12.75 -8.99
CA ILE A 85 6.09 -14.15 -8.58
C ILE A 85 7.08 -14.31 -7.40
N PRO A 86 6.88 -15.31 -6.54
CA PRO A 86 5.82 -16.33 -6.52
C PRO A 86 4.51 -15.78 -5.92
N MET A 87 3.43 -15.77 -6.70
CA MET A 87 2.16 -15.13 -6.35
C MET A 87 1.50 -15.75 -5.11
N GLU A 88 1.50 -17.08 -5.02
CA GLU A 88 0.91 -17.80 -3.89
C GLU A 88 1.61 -17.44 -2.57
N ASP A 89 2.93 -17.44 -2.53
CA ASP A 89 3.71 -17.09 -1.34
C ASP A 89 3.45 -15.64 -0.92
N ILE A 90 3.46 -14.70 -1.89
CA ILE A 90 3.22 -13.27 -1.66
C ILE A 90 1.83 -13.06 -1.05
N ASN A 91 0.81 -13.77 -1.54
CA ASN A 91 -0.57 -13.63 -1.09
C ASN A 91 -0.87 -14.36 0.24
N LEU A 92 0.00 -15.25 0.69
CA LEU A 92 -0.20 -16.06 1.89
C LEU A 92 0.84 -15.71 2.96
N HIS A 93 1.83 -16.57 3.17
CA HIS A 93 2.93 -16.37 4.12
C HIS A 93 4.23 -16.08 3.37
N PHE A 94 4.45 -14.81 3.08
CA PHE A 94 5.53 -14.40 2.19
C PHE A 94 6.93 -14.66 2.81
N THR A 95 7.36 -13.81 3.72
CA THR A 95 8.66 -13.93 4.43
C THR A 95 8.51 -13.82 5.95
N GLY A 96 7.29 -13.67 6.45
CA GLY A 96 6.99 -13.58 7.86
C GLY A 96 6.92 -12.15 8.41
N ASP A 97 7.00 -11.12 7.56
CA ASP A 97 7.00 -9.72 8.00
C ASP A 97 5.70 -9.35 8.72
N PHE A 98 4.55 -9.78 8.19
CA PHE A 98 3.25 -9.51 8.82
C PHE A 98 3.09 -10.28 10.13
N HIS A 99 3.61 -11.50 10.20
CA HIS A 99 3.66 -12.24 11.46
C HIS A 99 4.50 -11.49 12.50
N ALA A 100 5.69 -11.01 12.14
CA ALA A 100 6.55 -10.24 13.02
C ALA A 100 5.86 -8.96 13.52
N ILE A 101 5.17 -8.24 12.65
CA ILE A 101 4.41 -7.03 13.00
C ILE A 101 3.26 -7.35 13.96
N GLY A 102 2.48 -8.41 13.68
CA GLY A 102 1.40 -8.85 14.56
C GLY A 102 1.91 -9.28 15.94
N ILE A 103 3.01 -10.02 15.99
CA ILE A 103 3.62 -10.46 17.25
C ILE A 103 4.21 -9.28 18.03
N ALA A 104 4.90 -8.34 17.38
CA ALA A 104 5.41 -7.13 18.05
C ALA A 104 4.28 -6.30 18.65
N HIS A 105 3.17 -6.15 17.92
CA HIS A 105 1.98 -5.45 18.41
C HIS A 105 1.35 -6.18 19.61
N ASN A 106 1.18 -7.49 19.52
CA ASN A 106 0.60 -8.30 20.60
C ASN A 106 1.52 -8.38 21.82
N LEU A 107 2.86 -8.33 21.63
CA LEU A 107 3.81 -8.19 22.74
C LEU A 107 3.57 -6.89 23.49
N LEU A 108 3.35 -5.76 22.81
CA LEU A 108 3.02 -4.48 23.45
C LEU A 108 1.75 -4.62 24.31
N CYS A 109 0.69 -5.25 23.78
CA CYS A 109 -0.54 -5.48 24.53
C CYS A 109 -0.29 -6.36 25.79
N ALA A 110 0.49 -7.43 25.63
CA ALA A 110 0.84 -8.32 26.73
C ALA A 110 1.68 -7.60 27.82
N MET A 111 2.60 -6.72 27.42
CA MET A 111 3.41 -5.94 28.35
C MET A 111 2.58 -4.91 29.12
N VAL A 112 1.56 -4.30 28.52
CA VAL A 112 0.60 -3.44 29.21
C VAL A 112 -0.19 -4.22 30.26
N ASP A 113 -0.77 -5.37 29.87
CA ASP A 113 -1.52 -6.22 30.80
C ASP A 113 -0.63 -6.73 31.95
N ASN A 114 0.63 -7.10 31.65
CA ASN A 114 1.59 -7.53 32.64
C ASN A 114 1.98 -6.39 33.61
N HIS A 115 2.20 -5.17 33.09
CA HIS A 115 2.49 -3.99 33.93
C HIS A 115 1.34 -3.71 34.93
N ILE A 116 0.09 -3.80 34.45
CA ILE A 116 -1.09 -3.61 35.30
C ILE A 116 -1.17 -4.71 36.35
N TYR A 117 -0.92 -5.97 35.98
CA TYR A 117 -0.96 -7.12 36.88
C TYR A 117 0.05 -7.02 38.04
N TRP A 118 1.29 -6.60 37.75
CA TRP A 118 2.40 -6.52 38.69
C TRP A 118 2.51 -5.18 39.42
N GLY A 119 1.40 -4.53 39.70
CA GLY A 119 1.34 -3.39 40.62
C GLY A 119 1.08 -2.06 39.97
N ASN A 120 1.03 -1.97 38.62
CA ASN A 120 0.59 -0.78 37.90
C ASN A 120 1.22 0.54 38.37
N SER A 121 2.55 0.57 38.49
CA SER A 121 3.29 1.72 39.01
C SER A 121 3.07 3.02 38.22
N LEU A 122 2.64 2.94 36.94
CA LEU A 122 2.27 4.07 36.10
C LEU A 122 0.80 4.50 36.26
N ASN A 123 0.04 3.87 37.14
CA ASN A 123 -1.36 4.19 37.41
C ASN A 123 -2.27 4.16 36.16
N ILE A 124 -2.04 3.21 35.25
CA ILE A 124 -2.87 3.03 34.05
C ILE A 124 -4.30 2.72 34.44
N ASP A 125 -5.26 3.52 33.93
CA ASP A 125 -6.68 3.21 34.07
C ASP A 125 -7.07 2.09 33.09
N THR A 126 -7.40 0.90 33.59
CA THR A 126 -7.78 -0.27 32.79
C THR A 126 -8.94 -0.02 31.82
N ARG A 127 -9.77 1.00 32.07
CA ARG A 127 -10.88 1.44 31.23
C ARG A 127 -10.42 2.36 30.09
N ARG A 128 -9.14 2.78 30.10
CA ARG A 128 -8.57 3.79 29.18
C ARG A 128 -7.38 3.25 28.41
N ILE A 129 -7.28 1.94 28.24
CA ILE A 129 -6.31 1.31 27.36
C ILE A 129 -6.75 1.61 25.93
N SER A 130 -5.85 2.19 25.15
CA SER A 130 -6.13 2.68 23.76
C SER A 130 -5.71 1.71 22.67
N ILE A 131 -4.93 0.68 23.02
CA ILE A 131 -4.49 -0.34 22.08
C ILE A 131 -5.37 -1.58 22.17
N ARG A 132 -5.55 -2.25 21.03
CA ARG A 132 -6.22 -3.55 20.90
C ARG A 132 -5.23 -4.55 20.34
N ARG A 133 -5.50 -5.84 20.42
CA ARG A 133 -4.67 -6.88 19.81
C ARG A 133 -4.74 -6.85 18.29
N ALA A 134 -3.83 -7.53 17.61
CA ALA A 134 -3.81 -7.61 16.16
C ALA A 134 -3.78 -9.06 15.68
N LEU A 135 -4.51 -9.31 14.58
CA LEU A 135 -4.52 -10.58 13.87
C LEU A 135 -4.67 -10.28 12.37
N ASP A 136 -3.82 -10.88 11.52
CA ASP A 136 -3.92 -10.65 10.07
C ASP A 136 -5.02 -11.50 9.42
N MET A 137 -6.24 -11.35 9.95
CA MET A 137 -7.44 -12.03 9.49
C MET A 137 -8.67 -11.14 9.73
N ASN A 138 -9.62 -11.13 8.79
CA ASN A 138 -10.92 -10.50 9.00
C ASN A 138 -11.79 -11.45 9.84
N GLU A 139 -11.81 -11.25 11.16
CA GLU A 139 -12.55 -12.09 12.10
C GLU A 139 -13.59 -11.27 12.87
N ARG A 140 -14.85 -11.47 12.50
CA ARG A 140 -15.96 -10.67 13.07
C ARG A 140 -16.20 -10.96 14.55
N SER A 141 -16.04 -12.22 14.99
CA SER A 141 -16.29 -12.63 16.36
C SER A 141 -15.23 -12.10 17.35
N LEU A 142 -14.06 -11.69 16.86
CA LEU A 142 -12.98 -11.14 17.66
C LEU A 142 -12.95 -9.59 17.72
N ARG A 143 -13.91 -8.92 17.08
CA ARG A 143 -13.95 -7.45 17.09
C ARG A 143 -14.16 -6.86 18.47
N GLU A 144 -15.01 -7.52 19.27
CA GLU A 144 -15.29 -7.14 20.66
C GLU A 144 -15.27 -8.39 21.52
N ILE A 145 -14.34 -8.43 22.49
CA ILE A 145 -14.18 -9.53 23.44
C ILE A 145 -14.01 -8.98 24.85
N VAL A 146 -14.13 -9.86 25.82
CA VAL A 146 -13.67 -9.59 27.19
C VAL A 146 -12.40 -10.41 27.43
N SER A 147 -11.28 -9.75 27.64
CA SER A 147 -10.01 -10.38 27.99
C SER A 147 -9.89 -10.64 29.51
N SER A 148 -8.94 -11.50 29.92
CA SER A 148 -8.59 -11.79 31.33
C SER A 148 -9.70 -12.42 32.18
N LEU A 149 -10.61 -13.18 31.54
CA LEU A 149 -11.56 -14.03 32.28
C LEU A 149 -10.84 -15.23 32.88
N GLY A 150 -11.43 -15.85 33.95
CA GLY A 150 -10.92 -17.05 34.57
C GLY A 150 -10.27 -16.84 35.94
N GLY A 151 -10.50 -15.70 36.55
CA GLY A 151 -10.07 -15.40 37.94
C GLY A 151 -8.83 -14.54 38.04
N VAL A 152 -8.44 -14.25 39.29
CA VAL A 152 -7.40 -13.23 39.60
C VAL A 152 -6.03 -13.51 38.99
N ALA A 153 -5.69 -14.76 38.72
CA ALA A 153 -4.43 -15.13 38.09
C ALA A 153 -4.32 -14.69 36.62
N ASN A 154 -5.45 -14.39 35.98
CA ASN A 154 -5.50 -13.99 34.56
C ASN A 154 -5.50 -12.45 34.36
N GLY A 155 -5.39 -11.66 35.44
CA GLY A 155 -5.36 -10.21 35.36
C GLY A 155 -6.72 -9.54 35.55
N TYR A 156 -6.91 -8.38 34.97
CA TYR A 156 -8.10 -7.56 35.12
C TYR A 156 -9.02 -7.70 33.90
N PRO A 157 -10.25 -8.22 34.06
CA PRO A 157 -11.20 -8.29 32.95
C PRO A 157 -11.47 -6.91 32.35
N ARG A 158 -11.34 -6.80 31.02
CA ARG A 158 -11.61 -5.57 30.30
C ARG A 158 -12.14 -5.85 28.88
N SER A 159 -12.80 -4.83 28.31
CA SER A 159 -13.12 -4.84 26.88
C SER A 159 -11.82 -4.82 26.07
N ASP A 160 -11.76 -5.64 25.03
CA ASP A 160 -10.64 -5.77 24.12
C ASP A 160 -11.15 -6.21 22.74
N GLY A 161 -10.25 -6.48 21.81
CA GLY A 161 -10.58 -6.99 20.48
C GLY A 161 -9.34 -7.21 19.64
N PHE A 162 -9.55 -7.68 18.42
CA PHE A 162 -8.49 -7.88 17.45
C PHE A 162 -8.75 -7.01 16.23
N ASP A 163 -7.82 -6.08 15.96
CA ASP A 163 -7.77 -5.32 14.71
C ASP A 163 -6.92 -6.10 13.68
N ILE A 164 -7.14 -5.84 12.40
CA ILE A 164 -6.31 -6.48 11.38
C ILE A 164 -4.90 -5.89 11.40
N THR A 165 -3.87 -6.72 11.27
CA THR A 165 -2.45 -6.32 11.40
C THR A 165 -2.09 -5.12 10.51
N VAL A 166 -2.62 -5.04 9.29
CA VAL A 166 -2.36 -3.95 8.35
C VAL A 166 -3.03 -2.61 8.71
N ALA A 167 -3.92 -2.60 9.70
CA ALA A 167 -4.52 -1.40 10.29
C ALA A 167 -3.82 -0.98 11.59
N SER A 168 -2.85 -1.73 12.08
CA SER A 168 -2.15 -1.42 13.32
C SER A 168 -1.22 -0.21 13.17
N GLU A 169 -1.03 0.53 14.28
CA GLU A 169 -0.07 1.62 14.35
C GLU A 169 1.37 1.12 14.12
N VAL A 170 1.68 -0.11 14.58
CA VAL A 170 2.99 -0.75 14.35
C VAL A 170 3.28 -0.91 12.87
N MET A 171 2.30 -1.34 12.05
CA MET A 171 2.45 -1.41 10.59
C MET A 171 2.74 -0.04 9.98
N ALA A 172 2.03 1.00 10.39
CA ALA A 172 2.24 2.35 9.89
C ALA A 172 3.63 2.89 10.26
N ILE A 173 4.04 2.74 11.50
CA ILE A 173 5.37 3.12 12.00
C ILE A 173 6.46 2.36 11.23
N PHE A 174 6.33 1.05 11.10
CA PHE A 174 7.25 0.19 10.37
C PHE A 174 7.47 0.68 8.92
N CYS A 175 6.40 0.99 8.22
CA CYS A 175 6.47 1.44 6.82
C CYS A 175 7.03 2.86 6.66
N LEU A 176 6.94 3.70 7.69
CA LEU A 176 7.44 5.09 7.68
C LEU A 176 8.83 5.24 8.29
N SER A 177 9.40 4.20 8.87
CA SER A 177 10.75 4.24 9.45
C SER A 177 11.81 3.99 8.37
N SER A 178 12.95 4.67 8.49
CA SER A 178 14.09 4.58 7.57
C SER A 178 15.27 3.78 8.15
N SER A 179 15.24 3.47 9.45
CA SER A 179 16.28 2.72 10.15
C SER A 179 15.69 1.98 11.36
N LEU A 180 16.44 1.03 11.91
CA LEU A 180 16.06 0.33 13.14
C LEU A 180 15.99 1.28 14.34
N SER A 181 16.91 2.23 14.43
CA SER A 181 16.89 3.24 15.49
C SER A 181 15.65 4.11 15.43
N GLU A 182 15.29 4.63 14.26
CA GLU A 182 14.07 5.41 14.06
C GLU A 182 12.82 4.57 14.35
N LEU A 183 12.79 3.31 13.92
CA LEU A 183 11.71 2.38 14.23
C LEU A 183 11.53 2.25 15.75
N THR A 184 12.61 1.99 16.49
CA THR A 184 12.59 1.83 17.95
C THR A 184 12.07 3.09 18.65
N GLU A 185 12.55 4.27 18.23
CA GLU A 185 12.10 5.55 18.79
C GLU A 185 10.60 5.78 18.53
N ARG A 186 10.14 5.55 17.30
CA ARG A 186 8.73 5.74 16.93
C ARG A 186 7.81 4.77 17.67
N LEU A 187 8.20 3.49 17.81
CA LEU A 187 7.48 2.50 18.60
C LEU A 187 7.32 2.95 20.05
N GLY A 188 8.36 3.55 20.62
CA GLY A 188 8.32 4.08 22.00
C GLY A 188 7.29 5.17 22.24
N ARG A 189 6.85 5.88 21.19
CA ARG A 189 5.86 6.96 21.28
C ARG A 189 4.40 6.47 21.16
N ILE A 190 4.16 5.20 20.89
CA ILE A 190 2.79 4.65 20.86
C ILE A 190 2.12 4.89 22.20
N VAL A 191 0.97 5.53 22.20
CA VAL A 191 0.14 5.74 23.37
C VAL A 191 -0.66 4.47 23.65
N VAL A 192 -0.32 3.79 24.74
CA VAL A 192 -0.95 2.49 25.10
C VAL A 192 -2.19 2.65 25.98
N GLY A 193 -2.36 3.80 26.59
CA GLY A 193 -3.48 4.12 27.47
C GLY A 193 -3.26 5.41 28.22
N TYR A 194 -4.09 5.65 29.23
CA TYR A 194 -4.06 6.88 30.03
C TYR A 194 -4.17 6.57 31.51
N THR A 195 -3.63 7.45 32.36
CA THR A 195 -3.89 7.44 33.79
C THR A 195 -5.34 7.84 34.10
N ARG A 196 -5.75 7.76 35.37
CA ARG A 196 -7.06 8.29 35.80
C ARG A 196 -7.16 9.80 35.60
N GLU A 197 -6.07 10.52 35.72
CA GLU A 197 -5.92 11.96 35.49
C GLU A 197 -5.88 12.31 33.99
N ARG A 198 -5.86 11.31 33.10
CA ARG A 198 -5.80 11.42 31.63
C ARG A 198 -4.43 11.76 31.06
N ASP A 199 -3.37 11.53 31.80
CA ASP A 199 -2.02 11.63 31.26
C ASP A 199 -1.74 10.44 30.34
N PRO A 200 -1.15 10.64 29.14
CA PRO A 200 -0.86 9.56 28.22
C PRO A 200 0.28 8.69 28.73
N ILE A 201 0.12 7.39 28.62
CA ILE A 201 1.16 6.40 28.89
C ILE A 201 1.64 5.84 27.55
N THR A 202 2.97 5.85 27.35
CA THR A 202 3.59 5.41 26.10
C THR A 202 4.29 4.06 26.24
N ALA A 203 4.56 3.41 25.09
CA ALA A 203 5.24 2.13 25.07
C ALA A 203 6.66 2.19 25.67
N SER A 204 7.37 3.31 25.54
CA SER A 204 8.69 3.51 26.17
C SER A 204 8.63 3.53 27.69
N MET A 205 7.54 4.05 28.28
CA MET A 205 7.37 4.10 29.75
C MET A 205 7.27 2.71 30.39
N ILE A 206 6.87 1.69 29.61
CA ILE A 206 6.86 0.28 30.01
C ILE A 206 8.01 -0.52 29.36
N SER A 207 9.00 0.16 28.75
CA SER A 207 10.18 -0.44 28.10
C SER A 207 9.83 -1.48 27.02
N ALA A 208 8.73 -1.26 26.27
CA ALA A 208 8.28 -2.22 25.25
C ALA A 208 8.95 -2.03 23.88
N ASN A 209 9.38 -0.81 23.54
CA ASN A 209 9.89 -0.45 22.23
C ASN A 209 11.10 -1.27 21.78
N ASP A 210 12.06 -1.53 22.67
CA ASP A 210 13.25 -2.31 22.33
C ASP A 210 12.91 -3.78 22.05
N ALA A 211 12.04 -4.38 22.86
CA ALA A 211 11.57 -5.74 22.67
C ALA A 211 10.78 -5.89 21.35
N MET A 212 9.94 -4.90 21.02
CA MET A 212 9.23 -4.86 19.74
C MET A 212 10.21 -4.75 18.56
N ALA A 213 11.22 -3.87 18.65
CA ALA A 213 12.21 -3.66 17.61
C ALA A 213 13.04 -4.92 17.32
N VAL A 214 13.39 -5.71 18.34
CA VAL A 214 14.09 -7.00 18.18
C VAL A 214 13.25 -7.98 17.33
N LEU A 215 11.94 -8.02 17.53
CA LEU A 215 11.04 -8.87 16.73
C LEU A 215 10.92 -8.40 15.27
N LEU A 216 11.12 -7.09 15.02
CA LEU A 216 10.94 -6.47 13.72
C LEU A 216 12.23 -6.32 12.89
N LYS A 217 13.42 -6.59 13.48
CA LYS A 217 14.71 -6.31 12.84
C LYS A 217 14.89 -6.99 11.48
N ASP A 218 14.49 -8.25 11.37
CA ASP A 218 14.63 -9.00 10.10
C ASP A 218 13.51 -8.63 9.11
N ALA A 219 12.32 -8.33 9.61
CA ALA A 219 11.23 -7.84 8.81
C ALA A 219 11.53 -6.49 8.15
N LEU A 220 12.35 -5.63 8.80
CA LEU A 220 12.70 -4.31 8.29
C LEU A 220 13.49 -4.34 6.98
N MET A 221 14.14 -5.44 6.66
CA MET A 221 14.83 -5.64 5.39
C MET A 221 13.82 -5.84 4.24
N PRO A 222 13.86 -5.03 3.17
CA PRO A 222 12.94 -5.17 2.05
C PRO A 222 13.04 -6.53 1.36
N ASN A 223 11.90 -7.09 0.98
CA ASN A 223 11.83 -8.31 0.20
C ASN A 223 12.01 -8.00 -1.29
N ILE A 224 12.84 -8.75 -1.97
CA ILE A 224 13.04 -8.69 -3.40
C ILE A 224 12.57 -9.98 -4.06
N VAL A 225 11.82 -9.83 -5.13
CA VAL A 225 11.30 -10.86 -6.02
C VAL A 225 11.36 -10.34 -7.47
N GLN A 226 10.74 -11.04 -8.39
CA GLN A 226 10.68 -10.63 -9.79
C GLN A 226 9.28 -10.77 -10.37
N THR A 227 9.05 -10.12 -11.51
CA THR A 227 7.85 -10.34 -12.33
C THR A 227 7.98 -11.59 -13.18
N LEU A 228 6.89 -11.99 -13.85
CA LEU A 228 6.93 -13.06 -14.87
C LEU A 228 7.94 -12.78 -16.00
N GLU A 229 8.17 -11.51 -16.31
CA GLU A 229 9.13 -11.08 -17.34
C GLU A 229 10.56 -10.84 -16.81
N GLY A 230 10.79 -11.09 -15.50
CA GLY A 230 12.11 -10.98 -14.88
C GLY A 230 12.46 -9.58 -14.36
N SER A 231 11.55 -8.63 -14.35
CA SER A 231 11.79 -7.31 -13.76
C SER A 231 11.86 -7.38 -12.23
N PRO A 232 12.78 -6.64 -11.57
CA PRO A 232 12.90 -6.67 -10.12
C PRO A 232 11.69 -5.97 -9.46
N ALA A 233 11.20 -6.57 -8.36
CA ALA A 233 10.12 -6.02 -7.57
C ALA A 233 10.44 -6.09 -6.07
N LEU A 234 10.30 -4.96 -5.37
CA LEU A 234 10.38 -4.88 -3.92
C LEU A 234 8.96 -4.92 -3.35
N VAL A 235 8.68 -5.96 -2.56
CA VAL A 235 7.39 -6.16 -1.88
C VAL A 235 7.62 -6.01 -0.39
N HIS A 236 7.15 -4.90 0.21
CA HIS A 236 7.50 -4.63 1.60
C HIS A 236 6.50 -3.73 2.31
N GLY A 237 5.98 -4.20 3.45
CA GLY A 237 4.94 -3.54 4.22
C GLY A 237 3.59 -3.50 3.52
N GLY A 238 2.52 -3.28 4.27
CA GLY A 238 1.18 -3.34 3.71
C GLY A 238 0.12 -2.51 4.45
N PRO A 239 0.40 -1.24 4.81
CA PRO A 239 -0.55 -0.44 5.56
C PRO A 239 -1.79 -0.14 4.72
N PHE A 240 -2.99 -0.23 5.33
CA PHE A 240 -4.22 0.13 4.65
C PHE A 240 -4.33 1.65 4.42
N ALA A 241 -4.80 2.05 3.25
CA ALA A 241 -4.91 3.46 2.88
C ALA A 241 -6.04 4.20 3.61
N ASN A 242 -7.09 3.51 4.02
CA ASN A 242 -8.19 4.09 4.80
C ASN A 242 -7.83 4.31 6.28
N ILE A 243 -6.81 3.62 6.79
CA ILE A 243 -6.37 3.74 8.20
C ILE A 243 -5.01 4.44 8.30
N ALA A 244 -4.06 4.09 7.44
CA ALA A 244 -2.71 4.64 7.40
C ALA A 244 -2.42 5.31 6.05
N HIS A 245 -1.17 5.27 5.56
CA HIS A 245 -0.77 5.95 4.32
C HIS A 245 -0.94 5.11 3.04
N GLY A 246 -1.20 3.80 3.15
CA GLY A 246 -1.59 2.96 2.03
C GLY A 246 -0.57 2.73 0.93
N CYS A 247 0.72 2.80 1.25
CA CYS A 247 1.83 2.65 0.32
C CYS A 247 2.85 1.67 0.90
N ASN A 248 3.72 1.11 0.07
CA ASN A 248 4.85 0.30 0.55
C ASN A 248 5.82 1.13 1.41
N SER A 249 6.78 0.45 2.06
CA SER A 249 7.70 1.08 3.00
C SER A 249 8.61 2.14 2.37
N ILE A 250 9.07 3.07 3.19
CA ILE A 250 10.07 4.09 2.82
C ILE A 250 11.39 3.42 2.47
N ILE A 251 11.84 2.44 3.26
CA ILE A 251 13.10 1.72 3.04
C ILE A 251 13.11 1.09 1.64
N ALA A 252 12.05 0.38 1.26
CA ALA A 252 11.97 -0.26 -0.06
C ALA A 252 12.00 0.77 -1.19
N THR A 253 11.27 1.88 -1.06
CA THR A 253 11.27 2.93 -2.09
C THR A 253 12.62 3.62 -2.20
N LYS A 254 13.27 3.96 -1.07
CA LYS A 254 14.64 4.52 -1.05
C LYS A 254 15.64 3.57 -1.69
N ALA A 255 15.58 2.28 -1.35
CA ALA A 255 16.42 1.25 -1.97
C ALA A 255 16.26 1.21 -3.49
N ALA A 256 15.03 1.16 -3.98
CA ALA A 256 14.74 1.15 -5.41
C ALA A 256 15.27 2.41 -6.12
N LEU A 257 15.07 3.59 -5.52
CA LEU A 257 15.58 4.86 -6.06
C LEU A 257 17.10 4.89 -6.22
N LYS A 258 17.84 4.19 -5.34
CA LYS A 258 19.31 4.08 -5.42
C LYS A 258 19.79 3.00 -6.38
N LEU A 259 18.94 2.04 -6.72
CA LEU A 259 19.28 0.87 -7.55
C LEU A 259 18.86 1.02 -9.01
N SER A 260 17.91 1.91 -9.30
CA SER A 260 17.25 1.97 -10.61
C SER A 260 17.11 3.40 -11.14
N ASP A 261 17.00 3.53 -12.46
CA ASP A 261 16.75 4.81 -13.13
C ASP A 261 15.27 5.24 -12.97
N TYR A 262 14.36 4.25 -12.89
CA TYR A 262 12.93 4.44 -12.71
C TYR A 262 12.40 3.55 -11.60
N VAL A 263 11.57 4.11 -10.73
CA VAL A 263 10.89 3.39 -9.65
C VAL A 263 9.39 3.56 -9.80
N ILE A 264 8.67 2.47 -9.98
CA ILE A 264 7.23 2.45 -10.14
C ILE A 264 6.61 2.00 -8.81
N THR A 265 5.76 2.82 -8.24
CA THR A 265 5.06 2.50 -6.99
C THR A 265 3.59 2.87 -7.08
N GLU A 266 2.78 2.32 -6.19
CA GLU A 266 1.35 2.59 -6.17
C GLU A 266 0.86 3.14 -4.83
N ALA A 267 -0.29 3.80 -4.85
CA ALA A 267 -1.04 4.19 -3.67
C ALA A 267 -2.41 3.50 -3.64
N GLY A 268 -2.87 3.11 -2.46
CA GLY A 268 -4.14 2.41 -2.28
C GLY A 268 -5.36 3.28 -2.55
N PHE A 269 -6.49 2.68 -2.91
CA PHE A 269 -7.74 3.38 -3.26
C PHE A 269 -7.60 4.31 -4.48
N GLY A 270 -8.40 5.37 -4.54
CA GLY A 270 -8.33 6.40 -5.57
C GLY A 270 -7.34 7.51 -5.24
N ALA A 271 -7.16 8.43 -6.18
CA ALA A 271 -6.23 9.53 -6.02
C ALA A 271 -6.63 10.51 -4.92
N ASP A 272 -7.91 10.62 -4.64
CA ASP A 272 -8.51 11.42 -3.58
C ASP A 272 -8.15 10.97 -2.15
N LEU A 273 -7.70 9.73 -2.00
CA LEU A 273 -7.30 9.15 -0.70
C LEU A 273 -5.83 8.70 -0.72
N GLY A 274 -5.51 7.71 -1.53
CA GLY A 274 -4.18 7.09 -1.51
C GLY A 274 -3.09 7.99 -2.06
N ALA A 275 -3.30 8.64 -3.21
CA ALA A 275 -2.29 9.55 -3.76
C ALA A 275 -2.13 10.78 -2.87
N GLU A 276 -3.20 11.34 -2.31
CA GLU A 276 -3.11 12.46 -1.37
C GLU A 276 -2.24 12.12 -0.15
N LYS A 277 -2.46 10.94 0.46
CA LYS A 277 -1.61 10.46 1.56
C LYS A 277 -0.17 10.18 1.11
N PHE A 278 0.01 9.68 -0.11
CA PHE A 278 1.34 9.49 -0.68
C PHE A 278 2.12 10.81 -0.73
N PHE A 279 1.52 11.86 -1.27
CA PHE A 279 2.16 13.19 -1.32
C PHE A 279 2.36 13.79 0.07
N ASN A 280 1.31 13.80 0.89
CA ASN A 280 1.31 14.52 2.17
C ASN A 280 2.05 13.79 3.30
N ILE A 281 2.23 12.47 3.21
CA ILE A 281 2.89 11.67 4.25
C ILE A 281 4.19 11.06 3.70
N LYS A 282 4.10 10.20 2.69
CA LYS A 282 5.26 9.44 2.23
C LYS A 282 6.32 10.31 1.54
N CYS A 283 5.94 11.20 0.64
CA CYS A 283 6.89 12.06 -0.06
C CYS A 283 7.66 12.98 0.89
N ARG A 284 7.04 13.46 1.98
CA ARG A 284 7.71 14.24 3.01
C ARG A 284 8.78 13.47 3.75
N GLN A 285 8.57 12.17 3.97
CA GLN A 285 9.54 11.29 4.64
C GLN A 285 10.63 10.80 3.67
N LEU A 286 10.31 10.70 2.37
CA LEU A 286 11.26 10.33 1.33
C LEU A 286 12.17 11.50 0.92
N ASP A 287 11.74 12.73 1.18
CA ASP A 287 12.33 13.96 0.62
C ASP A 287 12.40 13.89 -0.92
N THR A 288 11.39 13.29 -1.53
CA THR A 288 11.30 13.07 -2.99
C THR A 288 9.84 13.04 -3.42
N LYS A 289 9.51 13.71 -4.52
CA LYS A 289 8.18 13.64 -5.13
C LYS A 289 8.23 12.86 -6.45
N PRO A 290 7.10 12.30 -6.92
CA PRO A 290 7.02 11.69 -8.24
C PRO A 290 7.37 12.66 -9.35
N SER A 291 8.06 12.16 -10.37
CA SER A 291 8.31 12.90 -11.62
C SER A 291 7.04 12.94 -12.48
N VAL A 292 6.20 11.91 -12.38
CA VAL A 292 4.93 11.79 -13.07
C VAL A 292 3.97 10.93 -12.25
N ALA A 293 2.67 11.20 -12.37
CA ALA A 293 1.61 10.36 -11.82
C ALA A 293 0.78 9.74 -12.95
N VAL A 294 0.58 8.42 -12.88
CA VAL A 294 -0.27 7.68 -13.81
C VAL A 294 -1.62 7.46 -13.13
N VAL A 295 -2.69 8.02 -13.69
CA VAL A 295 -4.06 7.78 -13.24
C VAL A 295 -4.68 6.67 -14.06
N VAL A 296 -4.90 5.53 -13.44
CA VAL A 296 -5.54 4.38 -14.08
C VAL A 296 -7.05 4.57 -14.11
N ALA A 297 -7.63 4.45 -15.27
CA ALA A 297 -9.07 4.42 -15.50
C ALA A 297 -9.45 3.16 -16.29
N THR A 298 -10.70 2.74 -16.16
CA THR A 298 -11.29 1.68 -17.00
C THR A 298 -12.62 2.16 -17.53
N VAL A 299 -12.98 1.78 -18.73
CA VAL A 299 -14.32 2.06 -19.32
C VAL A 299 -15.41 1.59 -18.37
N ARG A 300 -15.24 0.41 -17.75
CA ARG A 300 -16.20 -0.17 -16.80
C ARG A 300 -16.40 0.71 -15.56
N ALA A 301 -15.32 1.21 -14.97
CA ALA A 301 -15.40 2.09 -13.81
C ALA A 301 -16.04 3.43 -14.18
N LEU A 302 -15.68 4.01 -15.32
CA LEU A 302 -16.32 5.25 -15.81
C LEU A 302 -17.80 5.06 -16.05
N LYS A 303 -18.24 3.95 -16.67
CA LYS A 303 -19.69 3.65 -16.81
C LYS A 303 -20.39 3.54 -15.45
N MET A 304 -19.78 2.92 -14.44
CA MET A 304 -20.35 2.86 -13.10
C MET A 304 -20.46 4.25 -12.46
N HIS A 305 -19.46 5.10 -12.61
CA HIS A 305 -19.51 6.49 -12.16
C HIS A 305 -20.56 7.31 -12.94
N GLY A 306 -20.85 6.92 -14.17
CA GLY A 306 -21.96 7.45 -14.99
C GLY A 306 -23.32 6.85 -14.68
N GLY A 307 -23.46 6.02 -13.63
CA GLY A 307 -24.72 5.50 -13.14
C GLY A 307 -25.15 4.14 -13.69
N ILE A 308 -24.26 3.41 -14.39
CA ILE A 308 -24.57 2.08 -14.94
C ILE A 308 -24.33 0.98 -13.90
N GLU A 309 -25.32 0.11 -13.73
CA GLU A 309 -25.24 -1.04 -12.84
C GLU A 309 -24.24 -2.11 -13.34
N LYS A 310 -23.69 -2.89 -12.41
CA LYS A 310 -22.62 -3.85 -12.65
C LYS A 310 -22.94 -4.90 -13.73
N ASP A 311 -24.18 -5.35 -13.81
CA ASP A 311 -24.66 -6.36 -14.78
C ASP A 311 -24.82 -5.82 -16.21
N GLN A 312 -24.86 -4.49 -16.37
CA GLN A 312 -25.04 -3.79 -17.64
C GLN A 312 -23.71 -3.31 -18.26
N LEU A 313 -22.58 -3.44 -17.56
CA LEU A 313 -21.27 -2.90 -17.98
C LEU A 313 -20.73 -3.47 -19.29
N SER A 314 -21.26 -4.61 -19.76
CA SER A 314 -20.84 -5.24 -21.01
C SER A 314 -21.45 -4.62 -22.27
N LYS A 315 -22.45 -3.75 -22.13
CA LYS A 315 -23.09 -3.04 -23.23
C LYS A 315 -22.39 -1.70 -23.44
N GLU A 316 -22.19 -1.31 -24.71
CA GLU A 316 -21.66 0.01 -25.04
C GLU A 316 -22.57 1.11 -24.48
N ASN A 317 -21.96 2.12 -23.83
CA ASN A 317 -22.69 3.28 -23.32
C ASN A 317 -21.75 4.49 -23.23
N ILE A 318 -21.66 5.22 -24.34
CA ILE A 318 -20.80 6.40 -24.51
C ILE A 318 -21.24 7.53 -23.55
N ASP A 319 -22.57 7.74 -23.39
CA ASP A 319 -23.08 8.78 -22.50
C ASP A 319 -22.69 8.55 -21.04
N ALA A 320 -22.73 7.29 -20.59
CA ALA A 320 -22.31 6.95 -19.24
C ALA A 320 -20.79 7.14 -19.05
N VAL A 321 -19.96 6.81 -20.05
CA VAL A 321 -18.52 7.10 -20.03
C VAL A 321 -18.28 8.60 -19.91
N ARG A 322 -18.97 9.41 -20.73
CA ARG A 322 -18.90 10.87 -20.69
C ARG A 322 -19.24 11.43 -19.30
N LEU A 323 -20.32 10.99 -18.69
CA LEU A 323 -20.72 11.41 -17.34
C LEU A 323 -19.68 10.98 -16.29
N GLY A 324 -19.18 9.75 -16.40
CA GLY A 324 -18.18 9.23 -15.47
C GLY A 324 -16.81 9.89 -15.58
N CYS A 325 -16.50 10.52 -16.70
CA CYS A 325 -15.25 11.29 -16.86
C CYS A 325 -15.14 12.47 -15.89
N SER A 326 -16.26 12.96 -15.32
CA SER A 326 -16.21 13.98 -14.26
C SER A 326 -15.37 13.51 -13.05
N ASN A 327 -15.46 12.22 -12.70
CA ASN A 327 -14.61 11.65 -11.65
C ASN A 327 -13.12 11.61 -12.04
N LEU A 328 -12.81 11.22 -13.28
CA LEU A 328 -11.45 11.22 -13.79
C LEU A 328 -10.83 12.63 -13.80
N ILE A 329 -11.58 13.62 -14.30
CA ILE A 329 -11.15 15.03 -14.34
C ILE A 329 -10.81 15.51 -12.93
N GLN A 330 -11.68 15.28 -11.96
CA GLN A 330 -11.44 15.67 -10.56
C GLN A 330 -10.17 15.06 -9.99
N HIS A 331 -9.86 13.80 -10.30
CA HIS A 331 -8.64 13.15 -9.86
C HIS A 331 -7.38 13.73 -10.51
N ILE A 332 -7.44 14.05 -11.82
CA ILE A 332 -6.35 14.71 -12.53
C ILE A 332 -6.07 16.09 -11.91
N GLU A 333 -7.10 16.90 -11.71
CA GLU A 333 -6.98 18.21 -11.08
C GLU A 333 -6.39 18.13 -9.66
N ASN A 334 -6.83 17.17 -8.86
CA ASN A 334 -6.32 16.99 -7.49
C ASN A 334 -4.82 16.69 -7.48
N ILE A 335 -4.36 15.81 -8.37
CA ILE A 335 -2.92 15.48 -8.48
C ILE A 335 -2.12 16.68 -9.01
N SER A 336 -2.66 17.39 -10.00
CA SER A 336 -2.00 18.56 -10.61
C SER A 336 -1.69 19.65 -9.58
N LYS A 337 -2.50 19.78 -8.51
CA LYS A 337 -2.26 20.70 -7.38
C LYS A 337 -0.95 20.43 -6.63
N PHE A 338 -0.42 19.20 -6.71
CA PHE A 338 0.89 18.87 -6.15
C PHE A 338 2.06 19.23 -7.10
N GLY A 339 1.78 19.80 -8.26
CA GLY A 339 2.80 20.19 -9.24
C GLY A 339 3.50 18.99 -9.89
N VAL A 340 2.75 17.93 -10.15
CA VAL A 340 3.22 16.71 -10.81
C VAL A 340 2.43 16.51 -12.09
N PRO A 341 3.09 16.28 -13.25
CA PRO A 341 2.41 15.99 -14.50
C PRO A 341 1.62 14.67 -14.40
N VAL A 342 0.49 14.62 -15.09
CA VAL A 342 -0.44 13.49 -15.05
C VAL A 342 -0.58 12.86 -16.43
N VAL A 343 -0.50 11.54 -16.49
CA VAL A 343 -0.83 10.72 -17.66
C VAL A 343 -1.98 9.78 -17.29
N VAL A 344 -2.96 9.65 -18.16
CA VAL A 344 -4.09 8.72 -17.98
C VAL A 344 -3.78 7.40 -18.67
N CYS A 345 -3.82 6.32 -17.90
CA CYS A 345 -3.74 4.96 -18.43
C CYS A 345 -5.13 4.34 -18.48
N VAL A 346 -5.66 4.11 -19.67
CA VAL A 346 -6.90 3.34 -19.84
C VAL A 346 -6.54 1.86 -19.91
N ASN A 347 -6.83 1.13 -18.82
CA ASN A 347 -6.64 -0.30 -18.72
C ASN A 347 -7.76 -1.02 -19.47
N LYS A 348 -7.45 -1.55 -20.67
CA LYS A 348 -8.42 -2.13 -21.61
C LYS A 348 -8.91 -3.49 -21.16
N PHE A 349 -10.23 -3.68 -21.22
CA PHE A 349 -10.90 -4.96 -21.08
C PHE A 349 -11.47 -5.43 -22.43
N THR A 350 -11.70 -6.73 -22.55
CA THR A 350 -12.09 -7.37 -23.82
C THR A 350 -13.42 -6.90 -24.43
N LYS A 351 -14.29 -6.29 -23.60
CA LYS A 351 -15.59 -5.79 -24.03
C LYS A 351 -15.66 -4.28 -24.20
N ASP A 352 -14.55 -3.58 -23.98
CA ASP A 352 -14.48 -2.13 -24.18
C ASP A 352 -14.48 -1.82 -25.67
N THR A 353 -15.33 -0.88 -26.11
CA THR A 353 -15.43 -0.46 -27.51
C THR A 353 -14.48 0.70 -27.80
N GLU A 354 -14.07 0.82 -29.07
CA GLU A 354 -13.21 1.93 -29.51
C GLU A 354 -13.90 3.29 -29.34
N ASN A 355 -15.24 3.36 -29.50
CA ASN A 355 -16.01 4.59 -29.28
C ASN A 355 -16.00 5.02 -27.82
N GLU A 356 -16.15 4.09 -26.87
CA GLU A 356 -16.08 4.38 -25.44
C GLU A 356 -14.69 4.89 -25.03
N ILE A 357 -13.64 4.29 -25.59
CA ILE A 357 -12.25 4.67 -25.32
C ILE A 357 -11.97 6.06 -25.90
N ALA A 358 -12.38 6.32 -27.13
CA ALA A 358 -12.18 7.61 -27.80
C ALA A 358 -12.91 8.76 -27.08
N GLU A 359 -14.09 8.48 -26.50
CA GLU A 359 -14.86 9.48 -25.75
C GLU A 359 -14.11 10.01 -24.53
N ILE A 360 -13.29 9.19 -23.87
CA ILE A 360 -12.49 9.63 -22.72
C ILE A 360 -11.57 10.79 -23.13
N GLY A 361 -10.78 10.60 -24.17
CA GLY A 361 -9.86 11.64 -24.67
C GLY A 361 -10.60 12.91 -25.12
N LYS A 362 -11.75 12.76 -25.81
CA LYS A 362 -12.58 13.84 -26.25
C LYS A 362 -13.11 14.68 -25.08
N VAL A 363 -13.62 14.04 -24.03
CA VAL A 363 -14.15 14.74 -22.84
C VAL A 363 -13.05 15.50 -22.11
N LEU A 364 -11.86 14.93 -21.96
CA LEU A 364 -10.74 15.64 -21.33
C LEU A 364 -10.36 16.89 -22.12
N LEU A 365 -10.27 16.79 -23.46
CA LEU A 365 -9.99 17.92 -24.33
C LEU A 365 -11.06 19.02 -24.25
N GLU A 366 -12.33 18.65 -24.27
CA GLU A 366 -13.48 19.58 -24.17
C GLU A 366 -13.47 20.35 -22.83
N ASN A 367 -12.95 19.73 -21.77
CA ASN A 367 -12.83 20.36 -20.45
C ASN A 367 -11.49 21.05 -20.21
N GLY A 368 -10.63 21.16 -21.23
CA GLY A 368 -9.34 21.82 -21.12
C GLY A 368 -8.33 21.13 -20.19
N VAL A 369 -8.47 19.81 -20.00
CA VAL A 369 -7.58 19.02 -19.16
C VAL A 369 -6.36 18.58 -19.97
N ASP A 370 -5.19 19.09 -19.58
CA ASP A 370 -3.91 18.73 -20.20
C ASP A 370 -3.36 17.43 -19.61
N ALA A 371 -3.90 16.30 -20.08
CA ALA A 371 -3.42 14.97 -19.72
C ALA A 371 -3.55 14.02 -20.92
N LYS A 372 -2.42 13.41 -21.32
CA LYS A 372 -2.45 12.39 -22.38
C LYS A 372 -3.20 11.15 -21.91
N VAL A 373 -4.03 10.61 -22.80
CA VAL A 373 -4.79 9.37 -22.58
C VAL A 373 -4.15 8.25 -23.39
N ILE A 374 -3.65 7.22 -22.70
CA ILE A 374 -2.94 6.10 -23.33
C ILE A 374 -3.64 4.81 -23.02
N LEU A 375 -3.97 4.04 -24.05
CA LEU A 375 -4.57 2.73 -23.96
C LEU A 375 -3.51 1.69 -23.63
N SER A 376 -3.79 0.80 -22.68
CA SER A 376 -2.87 -0.26 -22.27
C SER A 376 -3.58 -1.60 -22.18
N ASN A 377 -2.91 -2.66 -22.67
CA ASN A 377 -3.40 -4.04 -22.67
C ASN A 377 -2.39 -4.99 -22.00
N HIS A 378 -1.79 -4.53 -20.93
CA HIS A 378 -0.72 -5.22 -20.20
C HIS A 378 -1.20 -6.47 -19.48
N TRP A 379 -2.47 -6.57 -19.11
CA TRP A 379 -3.02 -7.79 -18.53
C TRP A 379 -2.86 -9.00 -19.47
N ALA A 380 -3.12 -8.79 -20.76
CA ALA A 380 -3.07 -9.85 -21.78
C ALA A 380 -1.70 -9.99 -22.43
N LYS A 381 -0.87 -8.94 -22.45
CA LYS A 381 0.37 -8.88 -23.22
C LYS A 381 1.62 -8.53 -22.39
N GLY A 382 1.50 -8.46 -21.06
CA GLY A 382 2.63 -8.08 -20.20
C GLY A 382 3.21 -6.71 -20.56
N GLY A 383 4.51 -6.57 -20.45
CA GLY A 383 5.24 -5.33 -20.76
C GLY A 383 5.07 -4.84 -22.21
N GLU A 384 4.84 -5.74 -23.17
CA GLU A 384 4.53 -5.37 -24.56
C GLU A 384 3.24 -4.57 -24.69
N GLY A 385 2.24 -4.89 -23.86
CA GLY A 385 0.93 -4.24 -23.89
C GLY A 385 0.88 -2.83 -23.27
N ILE A 386 2.02 -2.28 -22.81
CA ILE A 386 2.10 -0.97 -22.13
C ILE A 386 3.27 -0.12 -22.65
N LEU A 387 3.87 -0.47 -23.78
CA LEU A 387 5.02 0.25 -24.34
C LEU A 387 4.73 1.72 -24.65
N ASP A 388 3.52 2.03 -25.13
CA ASP A 388 3.15 3.41 -25.46
C ASP A 388 3.16 4.28 -24.18
N LEU A 389 2.62 3.78 -23.06
CA LEU A 389 2.69 4.45 -21.77
C LEU A 389 4.14 4.57 -21.28
N SER A 390 4.93 3.52 -21.47
CA SER A 390 6.35 3.51 -21.07
C SER A 390 7.16 4.55 -21.85
N ASN A 391 6.93 4.71 -23.14
CA ASN A 391 7.56 5.74 -23.95
C ASN A 391 7.16 7.15 -23.50
N GLU A 392 5.87 7.39 -23.26
CA GLU A 392 5.37 8.67 -22.74
C GLU A 392 6.03 9.09 -21.42
N ILE A 393 6.27 8.11 -20.53
CA ILE A 393 6.90 8.37 -19.22
C ILE A 393 8.41 8.66 -19.36
N ILE A 394 9.05 8.16 -20.40
CA ILE A 394 10.48 8.42 -20.66
C ILE A 394 10.70 9.85 -21.20
N GLU A 395 9.80 10.35 -22.03
CA GLU A 395 9.80 11.71 -22.57
C GLU A 395 9.62 12.76 -21.46
#